data_0fb55e1227d3e1b990801d8cda6b5b14
#
_entry.id   0fb55e1227d3e1b990801d8cda6b5b14
#
_cell.length_a   1.000
_cell.length_b   1.000
_cell.length_c   1.000
_cell.angle_alpha   90.00
_cell.angle_beta   90.00
_cell.angle_gamma   90.00
#
_symmetry.space_group_name_H-M   'P 1'
#
loop_
_entity.id
_entity.type
_entity.pdbx_description
1 polymer ?
#
loop_
_entity_poly.entity_id
_entity_poly.type
_entity_poly.pdbx_seq_one_letter_code
_entity_poly.pdbx_strand_id
1 'polypeptide(L)'
;VFQAYGIYLSHYLADDVFPEASTWDYAFVGGFNFAIAMLIAPVVTVLTRKFGTRVIMFVGMLLQCAGFVSASFATRIWQLHITQGVLIGLGIGFLYIPALPILSQWFVRRRSLANGISAAGSGVGGAAFTWGTEAIIQRWSISWALRITGLIALVAQFVAILVIRDRNHTIKPSQLGFDTKLLRRYEVLLLLAWAFISMLGYVVLLFSMADFAVSIGLSRAQATDIIGLLNVGTAIGRPIIGILSDRWSRIDTAGALTLLCGLSCFAFWLPATSYAFTVFFAILCGAIVGVFWMVSSHLLLWICWLTLLNVQTIGPLCVEVAGVKNLQSLLSLSWVTVIIPAIGMSMSRCWERYLIITADISA
;
A
#
# COMPACT_ATOMS: atom_id res chain seq x y z
N VAL A 1 -7.00 3.03 -5.91
CA VAL A 1 -7.34 4.36 -5.36
C VAL A 1 -6.15 4.95 -4.59
N PHE A 2 -5.59 4.28 -3.58
CA PHE A 2 -4.41 4.77 -2.84
C PHE A 2 -3.20 5.03 -3.76
N GLN A 3 -2.93 4.15 -4.70
CA GLN A 3 -1.82 4.29 -5.66
C GLN A 3 -1.98 5.47 -6.63
N ALA A 4 -3.20 5.98 -6.81
CA ALA A 4 -3.49 7.15 -7.65
C ALA A 4 -3.38 8.49 -6.88
N TYR A 5 -3.10 8.49 -5.56
CA TYR A 5 -2.98 9.72 -4.77
C TYR A 5 -1.88 10.65 -5.32
N GLY A 6 -0.79 10.07 -5.83
CA GLY A 6 0.30 10.85 -6.43
C GLY A 6 -0.15 11.77 -7.57
N ILE A 7 -1.21 11.42 -8.31
CA ILE A 7 -1.75 12.26 -9.38
C ILE A 7 -2.50 13.45 -8.80
N TYR A 8 -3.36 13.23 -7.81
CA TYR A 8 -4.02 14.34 -7.12
C TYR A 8 -2.99 15.28 -6.49
N LEU A 9 -1.95 14.72 -5.86
CA LEU A 9 -0.87 15.49 -5.26
C LEU A 9 -0.14 16.38 -6.29
N SER A 10 0.19 15.83 -7.46
CA SER A 10 0.88 16.60 -8.52
C SER A 10 0.04 17.76 -9.02
N HIS A 11 -1.28 17.60 -9.14
CA HIS A 11 -2.20 18.64 -9.54
C HIS A 11 -2.45 19.67 -8.43
N TYR A 12 -2.60 19.25 -7.17
CA TYR A 12 -2.73 20.20 -6.05
C TYR A 12 -1.53 21.14 -5.93
N LEU A 13 -0.33 20.62 -6.16
CA LEU A 13 0.91 21.40 -6.12
C LEU A 13 1.11 22.28 -7.37
N ALA A 14 0.62 21.81 -8.54
CA ALA A 14 0.81 22.51 -9.79
C ALA A 14 -0.13 23.69 -9.96
N ASP A 15 -1.38 23.51 -9.56
CA ASP A 15 -2.47 24.47 -9.78
C ASP A 15 -2.67 25.39 -8.57
N ASP A 16 -1.82 25.24 -7.52
CA ASP A 16 -1.89 26.01 -6.25
C ASP A 16 -3.32 26.10 -5.69
N VAL A 17 -3.99 24.94 -5.68
CA VAL A 17 -5.44 24.85 -5.36
C VAL A 17 -5.75 25.38 -3.96
N PHE A 18 -4.79 25.30 -3.03
CA PHE A 18 -4.89 25.81 -1.67
C PHE A 18 -3.67 26.70 -1.37
N PRO A 19 -3.74 28.03 -1.63
CA PRO A 19 -2.60 28.95 -1.45
C PRO A 19 -2.04 29.01 -0.02
N GLU A 20 -2.86 28.63 0.96
CA GLU A 20 -2.46 28.57 2.38
C GLU A 20 -1.64 27.29 2.72
N ALA A 21 -1.62 26.30 1.81
CA ALA A 21 -1.06 24.99 2.09
C ALA A 21 0.42 24.92 1.72
N SER A 22 1.22 24.42 2.62
CA SER A 22 2.59 24.03 2.35
C SER A 22 2.67 22.66 1.67
N THR A 23 3.79 22.35 1.05
CA THR A 23 4.06 21.00 0.50
C THR A 23 3.93 19.91 1.58
N TRP A 24 4.20 20.26 2.85
CA TRP A 24 4.04 19.39 4.01
C TRP A 24 2.60 18.97 4.23
N ASP A 25 1.66 19.89 4.10
CA ASP A 25 0.24 19.63 4.34
C ASP A 25 -0.28 18.57 3.37
N TYR A 26 0.08 18.64 2.11
CA TYR A 26 -0.29 17.64 1.12
C TYR A 26 0.37 16.28 1.37
N ALA A 27 1.63 16.27 1.81
CA ALA A 27 2.32 15.04 2.17
C ALA A 27 1.63 14.35 3.36
N PHE A 28 1.17 15.14 4.36
CA PHE A 28 0.41 14.64 5.49
C PHE A 28 -0.96 14.07 5.10
N VAL A 29 -1.67 14.66 4.14
CA VAL A 29 -2.95 14.09 3.64
C VAL A 29 -2.73 12.66 3.15
N GLY A 30 -1.72 12.42 2.31
CA GLY A 30 -1.38 11.08 1.81
C GLY A 30 -0.91 10.13 2.91
N GLY A 31 -0.05 10.63 3.83
CA GLY A 31 0.44 9.87 4.96
C GLY A 31 -0.67 9.47 5.94
N PHE A 32 -1.58 10.37 6.27
CA PHE A 32 -2.72 10.09 7.15
C PHE A 32 -3.68 9.08 6.53
N ASN A 33 -3.92 9.15 5.22
CA ASN A 33 -4.75 8.18 4.53
C ASN A 33 -4.28 6.74 4.80
N PHE A 34 -2.98 6.50 4.64
CA PHE A 34 -2.41 5.19 4.88
C PHE A 34 -2.28 4.85 6.37
N ALA A 35 -1.76 5.77 7.18
CA ALA A 35 -1.52 5.57 8.60
C ALA A 35 -2.81 5.27 9.36
N ILE A 36 -3.89 5.99 9.08
CA ILE A 36 -5.20 5.79 9.71
C ILE A 36 -5.80 4.46 9.30
N ALA A 37 -5.68 4.08 8.00
CA ALA A 37 -6.12 2.77 7.54
C ALA A 37 -5.45 1.63 8.31
N MET A 38 -4.17 1.78 8.67
CA MET A 38 -3.42 0.78 9.44
C MET A 38 -3.69 0.89 10.96
N LEU A 39 -3.77 2.11 11.49
CA LEU A 39 -4.01 2.37 12.91
C LEU A 39 -5.33 1.76 13.40
N ILE A 40 -6.36 1.80 12.57
CA ILE A 40 -7.69 1.29 12.92
C ILE A 40 -7.76 -0.25 12.91
N ALA A 41 -6.71 -0.96 12.50
CA ALA A 41 -6.71 -2.41 12.34
C ALA A 41 -7.14 -3.18 13.60
N PRO A 42 -6.66 -2.87 14.82
CA PRO A 42 -7.13 -3.54 16.03
C PRO A 42 -8.65 -3.39 16.26
N VAL A 43 -9.15 -2.17 16.04
CA VAL A 43 -10.58 -1.86 16.24
C VAL A 43 -11.43 -2.60 15.20
N VAL A 44 -11.04 -2.55 13.92
CA VAL A 44 -11.73 -3.25 12.84
C VAL A 44 -11.74 -4.77 13.06
N THR A 45 -10.64 -5.32 13.56
CA THR A 45 -10.56 -6.76 13.90
C THR A 45 -11.59 -7.14 14.95
N VAL A 46 -11.74 -6.35 16.02
CA VAL A 46 -12.74 -6.58 17.08
C VAL A 46 -14.17 -6.38 16.56
N LEU A 47 -14.40 -5.33 15.77
CA LEU A 47 -15.70 -5.06 15.16
C LEU A 47 -16.10 -6.17 14.18
N THR A 48 -15.17 -6.68 13.37
CA THR A 48 -15.41 -7.81 12.47
C THR A 48 -15.85 -9.06 13.22
N ARG A 49 -15.29 -9.29 14.40
CA ARG A 49 -15.71 -10.39 15.28
C ARG A 49 -17.15 -10.24 15.76
N LYS A 50 -17.58 -8.99 16.08
CA LYS A 50 -18.91 -8.72 16.63
C LYS A 50 -20.00 -8.66 15.56
N PHE A 51 -19.76 -7.98 14.47
CA PHE A 51 -20.75 -7.64 13.46
C PHE A 51 -20.61 -8.43 12.16
N GLY A 52 -19.52 -9.19 12.01
CA GLY A 52 -19.23 -9.95 10.79
C GLY A 52 -18.53 -9.12 9.72
N THR A 53 -17.89 -9.82 8.79
CA THR A 53 -17.03 -9.24 7.75
C THR A 53 -17.78 -8.28 6.82
N ARG A 54 -18.96 -8.69 6.33
CA ARG A 54 -19.72 -7.92 5.33
C ARG A 54 -20.20 -6.58 5.87
N VAL A 55 -20.74 -6.54 7.08
CA VAL A 55 -21.27 -5.32 7.70
C VAL A 55 -20.17 -4.27 7.84
N ILE A 56 -19.00 -4.71 8.32
CA ILE A 56 -17.85 -3.83 8.48
C ILE A 56 -17.36 -3.28 7.14
N MET A 57 -17.30 -4.13 6.12
CA MET A 57 -16.93 -3.69 4.76
C MET A 57 -17.95 -2.71 4.16
N PHE A 58 -19.25 -2.88 4.42
CA PHE A 58 -20.27 -1.92 4.00
C PHE A 58 -20.07 -0.54 4.62
N VAL A 59 -19.77 -0.49 5.93
CA VAL A 59 -19.44 0.77 6.61
C VAL A 59 -18.20 1.40 5.97
N GLY A 60 -17.16 0.62 5.69
CA GLY A 60 -15.94 1.09 5.03
C GLY A 60 -16.21 1.68 3.63
N MET A 61 -17.04 1.03 2.85
CA MET A 61 -17.46 1.49 1.52
C MET A 61 -18.16 2.86 1.59
N LEU A 62 -19.08 3.04 2.53
CA LEU A 62 -19.80 4.30 2.71
C LEU A 62 -18.86 5.41 3.19
N LEU A 63 -17.97 5.13 4.14
CA LEU A 63 -16.97 6.08 4.62
C LEU A 63 -16.03 6.53 3.50
N GLN A 64 -15.57 5.60 2.69
CA GLN A 64 -14.67 5.92 1.57
C GLN A 64 -15.37 6.77 0.50
N CYS A 65 -16.60 6.43 0.13
CA CYS A 65 -17.39 7.22 -0.81
C CYS A 65 -17.66 8.63 -0.26
N ALA A 66 -18.10 8.73 0.99
CA ALA A 66 -18.32 10.02 1.66
C ALA A 66 -17.03 10.85 1.70
N GLY A 67 -15.87 10.21 1.93
CA GLY A 67 -14.57 10.86 1.90
C GLY A 67 -14.23 11.47 0.54
N PHE A 68 -14.43 10.75 -0.54
CA PHE A 68 -14.20 11.26 -1.90
C PHE A 68 -15.17 12.38 -2.27
N VAL A 69 -16.45 12.20 -1.99
CA VAL A 69 -17.46 13.21 -2.30
C VAL A 69 -17.22 14.48 -1.48
N SER A 70 -16.98 14.37 -0.19
CA SER A 70 -16.72 15.55 0.66
C SER A 70 -15.40 16.23 0.32
N ALA A 71 -14.34 15.48 -0.05
CA ALA A 71 -13.09 16.06 -0.52
C ALA A 71 -13.28 16.91 -1.79
N SER A 72 -14.25 16.58 -2.65
CA SER A 72 -14.53 17.34 -3.85
C SER A 72 -15.12 18.73 -3.59
N PHE A 73 -15.58 19.01 -2.38
CA PHE A 73 -16.11 20.31 -1.93
C PHE A 73 -15.16 21.04 -0.99
N ALA A 74 -13.96 20.49 -0.74
CA ALA A 74 -12.98 21.11 0.13
C ALA A 74 -12.48 22.44 -0.44
N THR A 75 -12.53 23.49 0.38
CA THR A 75 -12.06 24.85 0.04
C THR A 75 -10.84 25.27 0.86
N ARG A 76 -10.53 24.50 1.92
CA ARG A 76 -9.38 24.74 2.80
C ARG A 76 -8.63 23.42 3.05
N ILE A 77 -7.34 23.53 3.28
CA ILE A 77 -6.46 22.37 3.43
C ILE A 77 -6.85 21.46 4.62
N TRP A 78 -7.30 22.00 5.74
CA TRP A 78 -7.74 21.20 6.89
C TRP A 78 -8.95 20.30 6.57
N GLN A 79 -9.85 20.76 5.68
CA GLN A 79 -10.97 19.94 5.21
C GLN A 79 -10.46 18.74 4.41
N LEU A 80 -9.40 18.94 3.60
CA LEU A 80 -8.77 17.86 2.85
C LEU A 80 -8.12 16.82 3.77
N HIS A 81 -7.47 17.26 4.87
CA HIS A 81 -6.94 16.36 5.90
C HIS A 81 -8.03 15.46 6.49
N ILE A 82 -9.19 16.01 6.82
CA ILE A 82 -10.31 15.25 7.40
C ILE A 82 -10.94 14.34 6.35
N THR A 83 -11.23 14.86 5.16
CA THR A 83 -12.00 14.14 4.13
C THR A 83 -11.12 13.12 3.39
N GLN A 84 -10.03 13.57 2.79
CA GLN A 84 -9.15 12.72 2.00
C GLN A 84 -8.14 11.96 2.86
N GLY A 85 -7.67 12.54 3.95
CA GLY A 85 -6.77 11.89 4.89
C GLY A 85 -7.50 10.90 5.81
N VAL A 86 -8.36 11.41 6.70
CA VAL A 86 -8.96 10.60 7.76
C VAL A 86 -10.09 9.72 7.24
N LEU A 87 -11.08 10.30 6.57
CA LEU A 87 -12.32 9.60 6.23
C LEU A 87 -12.08 8.50 5.18
N ILE A 88 -11.29 8.79 4.14
CA ILE A 88 -10.88 7.77 3.16
C ILE A 88 -9.99 6.72 3.82
N GLY A 89 -9.05 7.13 4.69
CA GLY A 89 -8.19 6.20 5.44
C GLY A 89 -9.00 5.21 6.29
N LEU A 90 -9.98 5.69 7.06
CA LEU A 90 -10.92 4.84 7.79
C LEU A 90 -11.64 3.88 6.84
N GLY A 91 -12.21 4.40 5.74
CA GLY A 91 -12.90 3.58 4.74
C GLY A 91 -12.04 2.46 4.19
N ILE A 92 -10.77 2.74 3.85
CA ILE A 92 -9.80 1.74 3.39
C ILE A 92 -9.55 0.69 4.48
N GLY A 93 -9.32 1.11 5.73
CA GLY A 93 -9.08 0.19 6.84
C GLY A 93 -10.26 -0.77 7.06
N PHE A 94 -11.49 -0.25 7.05
CA PHE A 94 -12.72 -1.04 7.21
C PHE A 94 -12.98 -2.00 6.05
N LEU A 95 -12.49 -1.72 4.85
CA LEU A 95 -12.60 -2.61 3.69
C LEU A 95 -11.49 -3.66 3.64
N TYR A 96 -10.26 -3.21 3.84
CA TYR A 96 -9.08 -4.01 3.55
C TYR A 96 -8.76 -5.03 4.64
N ILE A 97 -8.84 -4.62 5.92
CA ILE A 97 -8.44 -5.46 7.05
C ILE A 97 -9.30 -6.73 7.16
N PRO A 98 -10.65 -6.67 7.04
CA PRO A 98 -11.48 -7.87 7.07
C PRO A 98 -11.32 -8.77 5.84
N ALA A 99 -10.94 -8.21 4.69
CA ALA A 99 -10.82 -8.95 3.43
C ALA A 99 -9.55 -9.83 3.37
N LEU A 100 -8.44 -9.40 3.98
CA LEU A 100 -7.15 -10.07 3.89
C LEU A 100 -7.14 -11.54 4.35
N PRO A 101 -7.73 -11.90 5.51
CA PRO A 101 -7.68 -13.28 5.99
C PRO A 101 -8.50 -14.25 5.14
N ILE A 102 -9.47 -13.76 4.36
CA ILE A 102 -10.46 -14.61 3.66
C ILE A 102 -9.78 -15.58 2.70
N LEU A 103 -8.86 -15.10 1.87
CA LEU A 103 -8.15 -15.96 0.91
C LEU A 103 -7.36 -17.07 1.61
N SER A 104 -6.71 -16.74 2.71
CA SER A 104 -5.96 -17.72 3.52
C SER A 104 -6.86 -18.74 4.22
N GLN A 105 -8.17 -18.47 4.37
CA GLN A 105 -9.16 -19.40 4.90
C GLN A 105 -9.64 -20.43 3.85
N TRP A 106 -9.66 -20.05 2.59
CA TRP A 106 -10.13 -20.91 1.49
C TRP A 106 -9.02 -21.71 0.83
N PHE A 107 -7.83 -21.11 0.65
CA PHE A 107 -6.72 -21.74 -0.05
C PHE A 107 -5.64 -22.22 0.92
N VAL A 108 -5.24 -23.49 0.83
CA VAL A 108 -4.19 -24.09 1.65
C VAL A 108 -2.92 -24.31 0.81
N ARG A 109 -3.03 -25.06 -0.29
CA ARG A 109 -1.87 -25.44 -1.12
C ARG A 109 -1.37 -24.31 -2.03
N ARG A 110 -2.28 -23.49 -2.58
CA ARG A 110 -1.99 -22.38 -3.51
C ARG A 110 -2.32 -21.03 -2.87
N ARG A 111 -1.94 -20.88 -1.61
CA ARG A 111 -2.26 -19.67 -0.83
C ARG A 111 -1.55 -18.44 -1.35
N SER A 112 -0.26 -18.57 -1.71
CA SER A 112 0.52 -17.44 -2.24
C SER A 112 0.01 -17.01 -3.60
N LEU A 113 -0.34 -17.95 -4.48
CA LEU A 113 -0.96 -17.64 -5.77
C LEU A 113 -2.30 -16.92 -5.61
N ALA A 114 -3.17 -17.40 -4.72
CA ALA A 114 -4.48 -16.77 -4.48
C ALA A 114 -4.33 -15.33 -3.97
N ASN A 115 -3.44 -15.11 -3.01
CA ASN A 115 -3.12 -13.76 -2.54
C ASN A 115 -2.47 -12.92 -3.65
N GLY A 116 -1.65 -13.52 -4.54
CA GLY A 116 -1.04 -12.88 -5.67
C GLY A 116 -2.03 -12.34 -6.68
N ILE A 117 -2.99 -13.17 -7.06
CA ILE A 117 -4.06 -12.78 -7.99
C ILE A 117 -4.91 -11.67 -7.35
N SER A 118 -5.25 -11.79 -6.07
CA SER A 118 -6.00 -10.74 -5.37
C SER A 118 -5.22 -9.42 -5.31
N ALA A 119 -3.94 -9.50 -5.00
CA ALA A 119 -3.07 -8.33 -4.92
C ALA A 119 -2.79 -7.71 -6.31
N ALA A 120 -2.80 -8.50 -7.40
CA ALA A 120 -2.70 -8.00 -8.77
C ALA A 120 -3.85 -7.04 -9.11
N GLY A 121 -5.03 -7.25 -8.52
CA GLY A 121 -6.15 -6.32 -8.64
C GLY A 121 -5.82 -4.89 -8.21
N SER A 122 -4.89 -4.71 -7.27
CA SER A 122 -4.43 -3.36 -6.91
C SER A 122 -3.56 -2.72 -8.00
N GLY A 123 -2.78 -3.50 -8.73
CA GLY A 123 -2.01 -3.05 -9.89
C GLY A 123 -2.92 -2.64 -11.06
N VAL A 124 -3.88 -3.51 -11.41
CA VAL A 124 -4.87 -3.21 -12.46
C VAL A 124 -5.69 -1.97 -12.09
N GLY A 125 -6.20 -1.93 -10.85
CA GLY A 125 -6.94 -0.77 -10.36
C GLY A 125 -6.05 0.47 -10.26
N GLY A 126 -4.80 0.33 -9.83
CA GLY A 126 -3.81 1.41 -9.78
C GLY A 126 -3.62 2.03 -11.16
N ALA A 127 -3.33 1.23 -12.18
CA ALA A 127 -3.15 1.69 -13.55
C ALA A 127 -4.41 2.36 -14.10
N ALA A 128 -5.58 1.71 -13.96
CA ALA A 128 -6.86 2.24 -14.44
C ALA A 128 -7.18 3.60 -13.78
N PHE A 129 -7.02 3.72 -12.46
CA PHE A 129 -7.26 4.99 -11.78
C PHE A 129 -6.17 6.03 -12.08
N THR A 130 -4.91 5.64 -12.34
CA THR A 130 -3.85 6.57 -12.73
C THR A 130 -4.23 7.28 -14.03
N TRP A 131 -4.42 6.55 -15.11
CA TRP A 131 -4.74 7.15 -16.40
C TRP A 131 -6.17 7.73 -16.45
N GLY A 132 -7.13 7.05 -15.80
CA GLY A 132 -8.52 7.52 -15.76
C GLY A 132 -8.68 8.84 -15.00
N THR A 133 -8.04 8.98 -13.84
CA THR A 133 -8.07 10.22 -13.04
C THR A 133 -7.39 11.36 -13.78
N GLU A 134 -6.22 11.12 -14.38
CA GLU A 134 -5.51 12.12 -15.19
C GLU A 134 -6.39 12.62 -16.35
N ALA A 135 -7.00 11.72 -17.11
CA ALA A 135 -7.87 12.08 -18.23
C ALA A 135 -9.11 12.88 -17.78
N ILE A 136 -9.66 12.59 -16.60
CA ILE A 136 -10.80 13.32 -16.04
C ILE A 136 -10.37 14.71 -15.58
N ILE A 137 -9.22 14.84 -14.90
CA ILE A 137 -8.71 16.14 -14.43
C ILE A 137 -8.45 17.05 -15.63
N GLN A 138 -7.81 16.55 -16.69
CA GLN A 138 -7.52 17.32 -17.89
C GLN A 138 -8.75 17.82 -18.64
N ARG A 139 -9.85 17.04 -18.63
CA ARG A 139 -11.08 17.40 -19.36
C ARG A 139 -12.04 18.24 -18.52
N TRP A 140 -12.11 18.02 -17.22
CA TRP A 140 -13.13 18.63 -16.37
C TRP A 140 -12.49 19.37 -15.18
N SER A 141 -12.21 18.67 -14.09
CA SER A 141 -11.55 19.24 -12.90
C SER A 141 -11.18 18.16 -11.88
N ILE A 142 -10.34 18.54 -10.91
CA ILE A 142 -9.99 17.68 -9.76
C ILE A 142 -11.24 17.28 -8.96
N SER A 143 -12.20 18.19 -8.76
CA SER A 143 -13.43 17.92 -8.03
C SER A 143 -14.29 16.84 -8.71
N TRP A 144 -14.40 16.88 -10.04
CA TRP A 144 -15.10 15.84 -10.79
C TRP A 144 -14.34 14.51 -10.78
N ALA A 145 -13.01 14.55 -10.84
CA ALA A 145 -12.20 13.35 -10.73
C ALA A 145 -12.42 12.64 -9.39
N LEU A 146 -12.48 13.38 -8.28
CA LEU A 146 -12.79 12.82 -6.95
C LEU A 146 -14.19 12.20 -6.89
N ARG A 147 -15.22 12.88 -7.42
CA ARG A 147 -16.60 12.36 -7.41
C ARG A 147 -16.72 11.08 -8.22
N ILE A 148 -16.17 11.06 -9.43
CA ILE A 148 -16.26 9.91 -10.35
C ILE A 148 -15.46 8.74 -9.76
N THR A 149 -14.25 8.98 -9.24
CA THR A 149 -13.45 7.97 -8.56
C THR A 149 -14.20 7.36 -7.38
N GLY A 150 -14.83 8.20 -6.55
CA GLY A 150 -15.62 7.75 -5.40
C GLY A 150 -16.81 6.88 -5.83
N LEU A 151 -17.53 7.27 -6.89
CA LEU A 151 -18.67 6.52 -7.39
C LEU A 151 -18.27 5.16 -8.01
N ILE A 152 -17.23 5.15 -8.85
CA ILE A 152 -16.71 3.89 -9.42
C ILE A 152 -16.25 2.95 -8.30
N ALA A 153 -15.52 3.48 -7.31
CA ALA A 153 -15.08 2.69 -6.17
C ALA A 153 -16.27 2.13 -5.37
N LEU A 154 -17.30 2.94 -5.13
CA LEU A 154 -18.53 2.52 -4.46
C LEU A 154 -19.18 1.31 -5.15
N VAL A 155 -19.42 1.41 -6.46
CA VAL A 155 -20.06 0.35 -7.24
C VAL A 155 -19.22 -0.92 -7.23
N ALA A 156 -17.92 -0.80 -7.50
CA ALA A 156 -17.01 -1.95 -7.52
C ALA A 156 -16.93 -2.65 -6.15
N GLN A 157 -16.87 -1.88 -5.06
CA GLN A 157 -16.83 -2.41 -3.69
C GLN A 157 -18.17 -3.04 -3.30
N PHE A 158 -19.28 -2.44 -3.68
CA PHE A 158 -20.60 -3.01 -3.42
C PHE A 158 -20.73 -4.42 -4.04
N VAL A 159 -20.37 -4.56 -5.32
CA VAL A 159 -20.37 -5.85 -5.99
C VAL A 159 -19.41 -6.84 -5.28
N ALA A 160 -18.20 -6.40 -4.94
CA ALA A 160 -17.24 -7.25 -4.25
C ALA A 160 -17.75 -7.73 -2.89
N ILE A 161 -18.40 -6.86 -2.08
CA ILE A 161 -18.95 -7.22 -0.77
C ILE A 161 -20.08 -8.26 -0.88
N LEU A 162 -20.90 -8.16 -1.92
CA LEU A 162 -21.96 -9.14 -2.15
C LEU A 162 -21.42 -10.54 -2.48
N VAL A 163 -20.33 -10.60 -3.23
CA VAL A 163 -19.73 -11.88 -3.67
C VAL A 163 -18.86 -12.50 -2.56
N ILE A 164 -18.26 -11.69 -1.70
CA ILE A 164 -17.31 -12.16 -0.70
C ILE A 164 -17.98 -13.07 0.34
N ARG A 165 -17.34 -14.22 0.66
CA ARG A 165 -17.78 -15.18 1.67
C ARG A 165 -16.60 -15.55 2.57
N ASP A 166 -16.74 -15.33 3.86
CA ASP A 166 -15.76 -15.79 4.85
C ASP A 166 -16.11 -17.20 5.40
N ARG A 167 -15.14 -17.80 6.08
CA ARG A 167 -15.30 -19.08 6.81
C ARG A 167 -15.11 -18.89 8.31
N ASN A 168 -15.35 -17.70 8.82
CA ASN A 168 -15.15 -17.37 10.23
C ASN A 168 -15.96 -18.27 11.15
N HIS A 169 -17.17 -18.67 10.73
CA HIS A 169 -18.04 -19.57 11.49
C HIS A 169 -17.44 -20.97 11.69
N THR A 170 -16.68 -21.46 10.67
CA THR A 170 -16.05 -22.79 10.71
C THR A 170 -14.71 -22.76 11.44
N ILE A 171 -13.90 -21.73 11.18
CA ILE A 171 -12.51 -21.63 11.69
C ILE A 171 -12.48 -21.09 13.12
N LYS A 172 -13.47 -20.26 13.50
CA LYS A 172 -13.56 -19.55 14.79
C LYS A 172 -12.22 -18.86 15.15
N PRO A 173 -11.77 -17.90 14.32
CA PRO A 173 -10.52 -17.21 14.56
C PRO A 173 -10.57 -16.43 15.87
N SER A 174 -9.43 -16.26 16.55
CA SER A 174 -9.33 -15.56 17.84
C SER A 174 -9.70 -14.08 17.72
N GLN A 175 -9.40 -13.44 16.58
CA GLN A 175 -9.74 -12.05 16.24
C GLN A 175 -9.55 -11.08 17.42
N LEU A 176 -8.43 -11.21 18.12
CA LEU A 176 -8.03 -10.25 19.15
C LEU A 176 -7.40 -9.05 18.46
N GLY A 177 -7.84 -7.86 18.79
CA GLY A 177 -7.30 -6.63 18.21
C GLY A 177 -5.82 -6.44 18.53
N PHE A 178 -5.40 -6.82 19.73
CA PHE A 178 -4.03 -6.73 20.20
C PHE A 178 -3.71 -7.96 21.08
N ASP A 179 -2.91 -8.89 20.57
CA ASP A 179 -2.48 -10.06 21.33
C ASP A 179 -1.00 -9.93 21.73
N THR A 180 -0.79 -9.45 22.96
CA THR A 180 0.56 -9.24 23.51
C THR A 180 1.33 -10.55 23.71
N LYS A 181 0.65 -11.70 23.77
CA LYS A 181 1.33 -13.01 23.89
C LYS A 181 2.11 -13.34 22.63
N LEU A 182 1.63 -12.88 21.46
CA LEU A 182 2.34 -13.07 20.20
C LEU A 182 3.67 -12.30 20.17
N LEU A 183 3.75 -11.13 20.82
CA LEU A 183 4.99 -10.32 20.89
C LEU A 183 6.11 -10.98 21.70
N ARG A 184 5.82 -12.02 22.50
CA ARG A 184 6.87 -12.78 23.21
C ARG A 184 7.59 -13.79 22.32
N ARG A 185 7.06 -14.05 21.13
CA ARG A 185 7.65 -14.99 20.17
C ARG A 185 8.66 -14.26 19.31
N TYR A 186 9.89 -14.76 19.29
CA TYR A 186 10.98 -14.17 18.52
C TYR A 186 10.69 -14.10 17.02
N GLU A 187 10.06 -15.12 16.48
CA GLU A 187 9.66 -15.18 15.07
C GLU A 187 8.67 -14.06 14.69
N VAL A 188 7.80 -13.70 15.65
CA VAL A 188 6.84 -12.58 15.46
C VAL A 188 7.59 -11.25 15.47
N LEU A 189 8.55 -11.05 16.38
CA LEU A 189 9.35 -9.82 16.43
C LEU A 189 10.16 -9.61 15.15
N LEU A 190 10.76 -10.67 14.61
CA LEU A 190 11.49 -10.62 13.34
C LEU A 190 10.56 -10.26 12.18
N LEU A 191 9.36 -10.85 12.15
CA LEU A 191 8.34 -10.52 11.16
C LEU A 191 7.95 -9.04 11.21
N LEU A 192 7.72 -8.50 12.41
CA LEU A 192 7.35 -7.10 12.61
C LEU A 192 8.49 -6.14 12.23
N ALA A 193 9.72 -6.44 12.61
CA ALA A 193 10.91 -5.67 12.23
C ALA A 193 11.10 -5.63 10.72
N TRP A 194 10.94 -6.77 10.07
CA TRP A 194 10.99 -6.83 8.63
C TRP A 194 9.86 -6.03 7.98
N ALA A 195 8.60 -6.16 8.43
CA ALA A 195 7.47 -5.39 7.93
C ALA A 195 7.74 -3.89 8.01
N PHE A 196 8.34 -3.43 9.11
CA PHE A 196 8.74 -2.05 9.33
C PHE A 196 9.76 -1.57 8.28
N ILE A 197 10.87 -2.30 8.12
CA ILE A 197 11.97 -1.92 7.20
C ILE A 197 11.49 -1.96 5.73
N SER A 198 10.76 -3.01 5.35
CA SER A 198 10.27 -3.15 3.98
C SER A 198 9.27 -2.06 3.61
N MET A 199 8.45 -1.62 4.58
CA MET A 199 7.50 -0.55 4.36
C MET A 199 8.18 0.80 4.16
N LEU A 200 9.29 1.06 4.85
CA LEU A 200 10.14 2.23 4.62
C LEU A 200 10.55 2.32 3.13
N GLY A 201 11.12 1.25 2.60
CA GLY A 201 11.55 1.21 1.19
C GLY A 201 10.38 1.33 0.20
N TYR A 202 9.26 0.65 0.48
CA TYR A 202 8.08 0.68 -0.39
C TYR A 202 7.48 2.08 -0.53
N VAL A 203 7.31 2.79 0.58
CA VAL A 203 6.70 4.12 0.57
C VAL A 203 7.61 5.14 -0.13
N VAL A 204 8.93 5.11 0.14
CA VAL A 204 9.90 5.97 -0.57
C VAL A 204 9.77 5.77 -2.07
N LEU A 205 9.86 4.54 -2.53
CA LEU A 205 9.85 4.23 -3.96
C LEU A 205 8.55 4.70 -4.63
N LEU A 206 7.41 4.44 -4.02
CA LEU A 206 6.09 4.75 -4.59
C LEU A 206 5.88 6.26 -4.77
N PHE A 207 6.39 7.02 -3.83
CA PHE A 207 6.18 8.45 -3.81
C PHE A 207 7.31 9.25 -4.49
N SER A 208 8.55 8.80 -4.49
CA SER A 208 9.66 9.53 -5.11
C SER A 208 9.83 9.26 -6.60
N MET A 209 9.20 8.21 -7.15
CA MET A 209 9.36 7.86 -8.56
C MET A 209 8.88 8.97 -9.51
N ALA A 210 7.75 9.63 -9.21
CA ALA A 210 7.23 10.71 -10.04
C ALA A 210 8.13 11.96 -9.98
N ASP A 211 8.54 12.32 -8.77
CA ASP A 211 9.41 13.48 -8.55
C ASP A 211 10.80 13.25 -9.18
N PHE A 212 11.33 12.04 -9.07
CA PHE A 212 12.57 11.63 -9.73
C PHE A 212 12.45 11.76 -11.26
N ALA A 213 11.35 11.28 -11.85
CA ALA A 213 11.15 11.40 -13.30
C ALA A 213 11.17 12.85 -13.76
N VAL A 214 10.53 13.76 -13.01
CA VAL A 214 10.56 15.20 -13.30
C VAL A 214 11.95 15.79 -13.07
N SER A 215 12.68 15.36 -12.05
CA SER A 215 14.03 15.88 -11.73
C SER A 215 15.08 15.55 -12.82
N ILE A 216 14.92 14.43 -13.52
CA ILE A 216 15.77 14.08 -14.67
C ILE A 216 15.32 14.73 -16.00
N GLY A 217 14.36 15.68 -15.94
CA GLY A 217 13.91 16.46 -17.10
C GLY A 217 12.77 15.85 -17.91
N LEU A 218 12.10 14.79 -17.41
CA LEU A 218 10.96 14.20 -18.09
C LEU A 218 9.69 15.04 -17.90
N SER A 219 8.79 14.99 -18.88
CA SER A 219 7.51 15.68 -18.82
C SER A 219 6.59 15.06 -17.75
N ARG A 220 5.61 15.83 -17.28
CA ARG A 220 4.60 15.32 -16.32
C ARG A 220 3.80 14.14 -16.89
N ALA A 221 3.49 14.14 -18.18
CA ALA A 221 2.83 13.03 -18.84
C ALA A 221 3.67 11.76 -18.77
N GLN A 222 4.98 11.86 -19.05
CA GLN A 222 5.92 10.74 -18.92
C GLN A 222 6.06 10.27 -17.47
N ALA A 223 6.04 11.16 -16.48
CA ALA A 223 6.05 10.78 -15.08
C ALA A 223 4.77 10.00 -14.68
N THR A 224 3.61 10.41 -15.18
CA THR A 224 2.34 9.71 -15.00
C THR A 224 2.38 8.32 -15.64
N ASP A 225 2.93 8.19 -16.86
CA ASP A 225 3.09 6.92 -17.54
C ASP A 225 4.01 5.97 -16.77
N ILE A 226 5.10 6.46 -16.19
CA ILE A 226 6.00 5.67 -15.34
C ILE A 226 5.26 5.09 -14.14
N ILE A 227 4.42 5.87 -13.47
CA ILE A 227 3.57 5.36 -12.36
C ILE A 227 2.55 4.35 -12.86
N GLY A 228 1.91 4.61 -14.00
CA GLY A 228 0.99 3.67 -14.63
C GLY A 228 1.67 2.33 -14.95
N LEU A 229 2.85 2.36 -15.55
CA LEU A 229 3.64 1.20 -15.90
C LEU A 229 4.18 0.44 -14.68
N LEU A 230 4.54 1.14 -13.59
CA LEU A 230 4.85 0.50 -12.30
C LEU A 230 3.65 -0.31 -11.80
N ASN A 231 2.43 0.22 -11.92
CA ASN A 231 1.22 -0.50 -11.54
C ASN A 231 0.93 -1.70 -12.46
N VAL A 232 1.20 -1.59 -13.75
CA VAL A 232 1.14 -2.73 -14.69
C VAL A 232 2.17 -3.80 -14.29
N GLY A 233 3.40 -3.41 -13.99
CA GLY A 233 4.41 -4.31 -13.44
C GLY A 233 3.90 -5.05 -12.19
N THR A 234 3.26 -4.33 -11.29
CA THR A 234 2.62 -4.88 -10.08
C THR A 234 1.52 -5.90 -10.41
N ALA A 235 0.67 -5.61 -11.40
CA ALA A 235 -0.41 -6.50 -11.81
C ALA A 235 0.10 -7.84 -12.36
N ILE A 236 1.19 -7.81 -13.13
CA ILE A 236 1.78 -9.00 -13.76
C ILE A 236 2.68 -9.75 -12.77
N GLY A 237 3.52 -9.03 -12.03
CA GLY A 237 4.54 -9.60 -11.16
C GLY A 237 3.94 -10.38 -9.99
N ARG A 238 2.89 -9.88 -9.37
CA ARG A 238 2.29 -10.50 -8.17
C ARG A 238 1.78 -11.92 -8.39
N PRO A 239 1.02 -12.26 -9.44
CA PRO A 239 0.65 -13.65 -9.71
C PRO A 239 1.87 -14.54 -9.99
N ILE A 240 2.86 -14.06 -10.75
CA ILE A 240 4.09 -14.81 -11.07
C ILE A 240 4.84 -15.14 -9.79
N ILE A 241 5.03 -14.15 -8.91
CA ILE A 241 5.67 -14.34 -7.61
C ILE A 241 4.86 -15.31 -6.74
N GLY A 242 3.53 -15.24 -6.79
CA GLY A 242 2.65 -16.18 -6.09
C GLY A 242 2.87 -17.63 -6.53
N ILE A 243 2.99 -17.89 -7.84
CA ILE A 243 3.29 -19.21 -8.39
C ILE A 243 4.69 -19.66 -7.93
N LEU A 244 5.67 -18.78 -8.03
CA LEU A 244 7.06 -19.06 -7.66
C LEU A 244 7.18 -19.42 -6.19
N SER A 245 6.52 -18.64 -5.32
CA SER A 245 6.47 -18.81 -3.88
C SER A 245 5.77 -20.12 -3.45
N ASP A 246 4.75 -20.56 -4.18
CA ASP A 246 4.06 -21.84 -3.89
C ASP A 246 4.84 -23.07 -4.42
N ARG A 247 5.75 -22.89 -5.41
CA ARG A 247 6.57 -23.97 -5.99
C ARG A 247 7.90 -24.17 -5.25
N TRP A 248 8.53 -23.08 -4.87
CA TRP A 248 9.78 -23.08 -4.11
C TRP A 248 9.48 -22.89 -2.64
N SER A 249 10.46 -22.49 -1.87
CA SER A 249 10.23 -22.02 -0.50
C SER A 249 9.67 -20.60 -0.54
N ARG A 250 8.61 -20.34 0.21
CA ARG A 250 8.01 -18.99 0.32
C ARG A 250 8.99 -17.98 0.91
N ILE A 251 9.86 -18.46 1.82
CA ILE A 251 10.90 -17.66 2.47
C ILE A 251 11.99 -17.29 1.48
N ASP A 252 12.55 -18.28 0.79
CA ASP A 252 13.68 -18.07 -0.11
C ASP A 252 13.28 -17.18 -1.29
N THR A 253 12.06 -17.38 -1.80
CA THR A 253 11.49 -16.51 -2.84
C THR A 253 11.38 -15.07 -2.34
N ALA A 254 10.95 -14.88 -1.10
CA ALA A 254 10.85 -13.58 -0.48
C ALA A 254 12.19 -12.86 -0.43
N GLY A 255 13.16 -13.51 0.12
CA GLY A 255 14.47 -12.94 0.30
C GLY A 255 15.19 -12.66 -0.99
N ALA A 256 15.17 -13.62 -1.91
CA ALA A 256 15.77 -13.44 -3.22
C ALA A 256 15.17 -12.22 -3.94
N LEU A 257 13.86 -12.04 -3.89
CA LEU A 257 13.19 -10.92 -4.55
C LEU A 257 13.40 -9.59 -3.80
N THR A 258 13.46 -9.59 -2.47
CA THR A 258 13.80 -8.37 -1.72
C THR A 258 15.24 -7.94 -2.00
N LEU A 259 16.17 -8.89 -2.04
CA LEU A 259 17.55 -8.61 -2.43
C LEU A 259 17.62 -8.10 -3.88
N LEU A 260 16.92 -8.74 -4.80
CA LEU A 260 16.85 -8.32 -6.20
C LEU A 260 16.27 -6.90 -6.34
N CYS A 261 15.25 -6.56 -5.55
CA CYS A 261 14.69 -5.21 -5.51
C CYS A 261 15.74 -4.20 -5.04
N GLY A 262 16.44 -4.46 -3.95
CA GLY A 262 17.51 -3.60 -3.44
C GLY A 262 18.64 -3.43 -4.47
N LEU A 263 19.13 -4.52 -5.06
CA LEU A 263 20.13 -4.47 -6.12
C LEU A 263 19.65 -3.70 -7.36
N SER A 264 18.38 -3.85 -7.74
CA SER A 264 17.81 -3.13 -8.87
C SER A 264 17.74 -1.63 -8.64
N CYS A 265 17.55 -1.17 -7.42
CA CYS A 265 17.63 0.26 -7.07
C CYS A 265 19.03 0.81 -7.33
N PHE A 266 20.08 0.11 -6.93
CA PHE A 266 21.46 0.54 -7.17
C PHE A 266 21.86 0.40 -8.66
N ALA A 267 21.46 -0.69 -9.32
CA ALA A 267 21.87 -0.96 -10.68
C ALA A 267 21.09 -0.16 -11.74
N PHE A 268 19.84 0.15 -11.48
CA PHE A 268 18.95 0.74 -12.47
C PHE A 268 18.40 2.12 -12.07
N TRP A 269 18.01 2.35 -10.82
CA TRP A 269 17.44 3.63 -10.43
C TRP A 269 18.51 4.73 -10.32
N LEU A 270 19.61 4.48 -9.62
CA LEU A 270 20.68 5.44 -9.45
C LEU A 270 21.25 5.96 -10.78
N PRO A 271 21.56 5.09 -11.78
CA PRO A 271 22.09 5.55 -13.05
C PRO A 271 21.01 5.95 -14.08
N ALA A 272 19.71 5.97 -13.70
CA ALA A 272 18.63 6.26 -14.63
C ALA A 272 18.65 7.72 -15.08
N THR A 273 19.02 7.96 -16.33
CA THR A 273 19.07 9.30 -16.94
C THR A 273 18.12 9.44 -18.14
N SER A 274 17.47 8.34 -18.56
CA SER A 274 16.60 8.32 -19.74
C SER A 274 15.21 7.76 -19.42
N TYR A 275 14.21 8.20 -20.18
CA TYR A 275 12.82 7.70 -20.05
C TYR A 275 12.73 6.19 -20.16
N ALA A 276 13.35 5.59 -21.20
CA ALA A 276 13.28 4.13 -21.42
C ALA A 276 13.86 3.33 -20.24
N PHE A 277 14.94 3.80 -19.64
CA PHE A 277 15.60 3.16 -18.52
C PHE A 277 14.76 3.28 -17.24
N THR A 278 14.14 4.44 -17.02
CA THR A 278 13.22 4.66 -15.89
C THR A 278 11.95 3.81 -16.04
N VAL A 279 11.41 3.67 -17.26
CA VAL A 279 10.28 2.77 -17.55
C VAL A 279 10.63 1.32 -17.26
N PHE A 280 11.80 0.85 -17.73
CA PHE A 280 12.26 -0.51 -17.45
C PHE A 280 12.36 -0.74 -15.93
N PHE A 281 12.98 0.17 -15.20
CA PHE A 281 13.08 0.10 -13.75
C PHE A 281 11.70 0.10 -13.09
N ALA A 282 10.78 0.96 -13.53
CA ALA A 282 9.43 1.05 -12.98
C ALA A 282 8.65 -0.27 -13.12
N ILE A 283 8.70 -0.90 -14.30
CA ILE A 283 8.05 -2.20 -14.55
C ILE A 283 8.69 -3.29 -13.69
N LEU A 284 10.02 -3.38 -13.69
CA LEU A 284 10.77 -4.36 -12.91
C LEU A 284 10.50 -4.20 -11.41
N CYS A 285 10.61 -2.97 -10.93
CA CYS A 285 10.38 -2.67 -9.53
C CYS A 285 8.92 -2.88 -9.13
N GLY A 286 7.98 -2.45 -9.97
CA GLY A 286 6.56 -2.72 -9.77
C GLY A 286 6.26 -4.21 -9.67
N ALA A 287 6.87 -5.02 -10.52
CA ALA A 287 6.73 -6.48 -10.46
C ALA A 287 7.27 -7.07 -9.14
N ILE A 288 8.41 -6.58 -8.65
CA ILE A 288 9.10 -7.13 -7.49
C ILE A 288 8.59 -6.51 -6.16
N VAL A 289 8.38 -5.19 -6.11
CA VAL A 289 7.99 -4.44 -4.88
C VAL A 289 6.65 -4.89 -4.31
N GLY A 290 5.78 -5.45 -5.14
CA GLY A 290 4.58 -6.14 -4.69
C GLY A 290 4.84 -7.29 -3.72
N VAL A 291 6.09 -7.72 -3.59
CA VAL A 291 6.56 -8.74 -2.65
C VAL A 291 6.24 -8.39 -1.20
N PHE A 292 6.30 -7.11 -0.79
CA PHE A 292 5.89 -6.73 0.57
C PHE A 292 4.48 -7.25 0.90
N TRP A 293 3.54 -7.10 0.01
CA TRP A 293 2.18 -7.59 0.19
C TRP A 293 2.06 -9.10 0.09
N MET A 294 3.08 -9.76 -0.41
CA MET A 294 3.07 -11.18 -0.74
C MET A 294 4.21 -12.00 -0.14
N VAL A 295 5.40 -11.42 -0.02
CA VAL A 295 6.64 -12.15 0.28
C VAL A 295 7.59 -11.31 1.13
N SER A 296 8.31 -11.88 2.04
CA SER A 296 9.20 -11.19 2.96
C SER A 296 10.52 -11.86 3.31
N SER A 297 11.52 -11.04 3.34
CA SER A 297 12.70 -10.87 4.21
C SER A 297 13.97 -11.67 3.99
N HIS A 298 15.06 -10.97 3.59
CA HIS A 298 16.42 -11.51 3.73
C HIS A 298 17.51 -10.53 4.22
N LEU A 299 17.27 -9.23 4.40
CA LEU A 299 18.34 -8.36 4.90
C LEU A 299 18.67 -8.64 6.38
N LEU A 300 17.71 -9.09 7.18
CA LEU A 300 17.92 -9.56 8.55
C LEU A 300 18.38 -11.02 8.62
N LEU A 301 18.21 -11.81 7.57
CA LEU A 301 18.61 -13.22 7.54
C LEU A 301 20.12 -13.41 7.36
N TRP A 302 20.87 -12.42 6.88
CA TRP A 302 22.33 -12.48 6.96
C TRP A 302 22.82 -12.46 8.42
N ILE A 303 22.09 -11.80 9.30
CA ILE A 303 22.34 -11.84 10.75
C ILE A 303 21.70 -13.10 11.37
N CYS A 304 20.62 -13.62 10.80
CA CYS A 304 19.84 -14.76 11.29
C CYS A 304 20.18 -16.11 10.64
N TRP A 305 21.08 -16.15 9.64
CA TRP A 305 21.57 -17.41 9.06
C TRP A 305 22.32 -18.29 10.10
N LEU A 306 22.67 -17.70 11.21
CA LEU A 306 23.27 -18.42 12.37
C LEU A 306 22.22 -19.09 13.29
N THR A 307 20.92 -18.84 13.14
CA THR A 307 19.88 -19.41 14.01
C THR A 307 18.61 -19.82 13.27
N LEU A 308 18.72 -20.82 12.38
CA LEU A 308 17.66 -21.79 12.05
C LEU A 308 16.24 -21.31 11.67
N LEU A 309 15.87 -21.53 10.37
CA LEU A 309 14.67 -22.22 9.92
C LEU A 309 13.28 -21.59 10.13
N ASN A 310 12.63 -21.33 8.99
CA ASN A 310 11.17 -21.36 8.78
C ASN A 310 10.35 -20.14 9.16
N VAL A 311 10.33 -19.08 8.31
CA VAL A 311 9.25 -18.08 8.38
C VAL A 311 8.85 -17.55 6.99
N GLN A 312 7.56 -17.33 6.72
CA GLN A 312 6.95 -17.10 5.40
C GLN A 312 5.99 -15.88 5.36
N THR A 313 5.69 -15.36 4.19
CA THR A 313 4.85 -14.18 3.79
C THR A 313 3.82 -13.61 4.78
N ILE A 314 3.52 -12.25 4.78
CA ILE A 314 2.67 -11.64 5.83
C ILE A 314 1.34 -12.38 5.99
N GLY A 315 0.50 -12.52 5.02
CA GLY A 315 -0.73 -13.27 5.16
C GLY A 315 -0.46 -14.76 5.34
N PRO A 316 0.14 -15.45 4.37
CA PRO A 316 0.60 -16.83 4.51
C PRO A 316 1.62 -17.02 5.62
N LEU A 317 2.49 -16.03 5.87
CA LEU A 317 3.50 -16.00 6.90
C LEU A 317 2.91 -15.91 8.31
N CYS A 318 1.96 -14.99 8.51
CA CYS A 318 1.23 -14.92 9.77
C CYS A 318 0.48 -16.23 10.07
N VAL A 319 0.04 -16.94 9.03
CA VAL A 319 -0.56 -18.27 9.21
C VAL A 319 0.45 -19.31 9.67
N GLU A 320 1.67 -19.28 9.17
CA GLU A 320 2.69 -20.26 9.56
C GLU A 320 3.30 -19.97 10.93
N VAL A 321 3.51 -18.68 11.22
CA VAL A 321 4.04 -18.26 12.53
C VAL A 321 3.01 -18.42 13.64
N ALA A 322 1.75 -18.01 13.41
CA ALA A 322 0.72 -17.97 14.44
C ALA A 322 -0.48 -18.91 14.20
N GLY A 323 -0.51 -19.56 13.03
CA GLY A 323 -1.65 -20.41 12.61
C GLY A 323 -2.84 -19.61 12.10
N VAL A 324 -3.73 -20.26 11.35
CA VAL A 324 -4.94 -19.63 10.76
C VAL A 324 -5.83 -18.97 11.81
N LYS A 325 -5.88 -19.52 13.02
CA LYS A 325 -6.70 -18.99 14.12
C LYS A 325 -6.24 -17.60 14.59
N ASN A 326 -4.93 -17.36 14.64
CA ASN A 326 -4.35 -16.11 15.13
C ASN A 326 -3.94 -15.15 13.99
N LEU A 327 -4.22 -15.52 12.73
CA LEU A 327 -3.86 -14.77 11.55
C LEU A 327 -4.27 -13.29 11.63
N GLN A 328 -5.53 -13.03 11.97
CA GLN A 328 -6.05 -11.67 11.98
C GLN A 328 -5.47 -10.83 13.11
N SER A 329 -5.20 -11.44 14.25
CA SER A 329 -4.55 -10.76 15.40
C SER A 329 -3.09 -10.38 15.07
N LEU A 330 -2.35 -11.28 14.40
CA LEU A 330 -0.97 -11.00 13.99
C LEU A 330 -0.90 -9.98 12.85
N LEU A 331 -1.82 -10.05 11.89
CA LEU A 331 -1.95 -9.00 10.86
C LEU A 331 -2.24 -7.64 11.48
N SER A 332 -3.12 -7.56 12.47
CA SER A 332 -3.41 -6.32 13.19
C SER A 332 -2.16 -5.72 13.84
N LEU A 333 -1.32 -6.54 14.48
CA LEU A 333 -0.04 -6.10 15.04
C LEU A 333 0.94 -5.62 13.95
N SER A 334 1.03 -6.35 12.85
CA SER A 334 1.90 -5.97 11.73
C SER A 334 1.49 -4.62 11.13
N TRP A 335 0.20 -4.35 11.01
CA TRP A 335 -0.28 -3.07 10.51
C TRP A 335 0.02 -1.89 11.43
N VAL A 336 -0.11 -2.09 12.74
CA VAL A 336 0.27 -1.06 13.73
C VAL A 336 1.77 -0.74 13.63
N THR A 337 2.60 -1.74 13.42
CA THR A 337 4.07 -1.55 13.31
C THR A 337 4.46 -0.69 12.10
N VAL A 338 3.72 -0.75 10.99
CA VAL A 338 4.05 0.00 9.77
C VAL A 338 3.49 1.45 9.75
N ILE A 339 2.81 1.90 10.80
CA ILE A 339 2.28 3.27 10.89
C ILE A 339 3.42 4.30 10.90
N ILE A 340 4.46 4.07 11.70
CA ILE A 340 5.59 5.00 11.84
C ILE A 340 6.31 5.19 10.50
N PRO A 341 6.68 4.13 9.74
CA PRO A 341 7.21 4.27 8.39
C PRO A 341 6.29 5.06 7.46
N ALA A 342 4.98 4.80 7.53
CA ALA A 342 4.01 5.45 6.65
C ALA A 342 3.92 6.96 6.84
N ILE A 343 4.02 7.43 8.09
CA ILE A 343 4.02 8.87 8.42
C ILE A 343 5.40 9.47 8.16
N GLY A 344 6.46 8.83 8.63
CA GLY A 344 7.82 9.38 8.58
C GLY A 344 8.32 9.64 7.15
N MET A 345 7.92 8.80 6.21
CA MET A 345 8.31 8.96 4.80
C MET A 345 7.53 10.04 4.05
N SER A 346 6.34 10.40 4.52
CA SER A 346 5.65 11.59 4.02
C SER A 346 6.45 12.85 4.33
N MET A 347 7.29 12.83 5.36
CA MET A 347 8.16 13.92 5.78
C MET A 347 9.49 13.97 5.01
N SER A 348 10.01 12.87 4.48
CA SER A 348 11.34 12.83 3.84
C SER A 348 11.41 13.69 2.58
N ARG A 349 10.35 13.77 1.79
CA ARG A 349 10.27 14.63 0.59
C ARG A 349 10.36 16.11 0.88
N CYS A 350 9.84 16.51 2.00
CA CYS A 350 9.92 17.89 2.42
C CYS A 350 11.34 18.26 2.87
N TRP A 351 12.05 17.29 3.48
CA TRP A 351 13.44 17.48 3.88
C TRP A 351 14.39 17.62 2.68
N GLU A 352 14.20 16.81 1.64
CA GLU A 352 14.99 16.94 0.40
C GLU A 352 14.77 18.28 -0.30
N ARG A 353 13.52 18.73 -0.43
CA ARG A 353 13.23 20.06 -0.99
C ARG A 353 13.77 21.20 -0.10
N TYR A 354 13.69 21.04 1.22
CA TYR A 354 14.26 22.01 2.14
C TYR A 354 15.78 22.11 1.98
N LEU A 355 16.48 21.01 1.82
CA LEU A 355 17.92 20.98 1.56
C LEU A 355 18.29 21.60 0.21
N ILE A 356 17.50 21.37 -0.84
CA ILE A 356 17.70 21.98 -2.17
C ILE A 356 17.49 23.50 -2.08
N ILE A 357 16.41 23.97 -1.46
CA ILE A 357 16.12 25.38 -1.30
C ILE A 357 17.19 26.08 -0.42
N THR A 358 17.67 25.44 0.63
CA THR A 358 18.74 26.00 1.47
C THR A 358 20.09 25.98 0.78
N ALA A 359 20.36 25.02 -0.11
CA ALA A 359 21.56 25.01 -0.93
C ALA A 359 21.55 26.11 -1.99
N ASP A 360 20.40 26.37 -2.62
CA ASP A 360 20.21 27.44 -3.60
C ASP A 360 20.28 28.86 -2.96
N ILE A 361 19.94 28.99 -1.67
CA ILE A 361 20.05 30.25 -0.93
C ILE A 361 21.50 30.52 -0.46
N SER A 362 22.31 29.46 -0.36
CA SER A 362 23.71 29.53 0.11
C SER A 362 24.72 29.60 -1.03
N ALA A 363 24.29 29.48 -2.30
CA ALA A 363 25.08 29.66 -3.51
C ALA A 363 24.82 31.02 -4.12
#